data_98307cd53ead514bdf3ccf7c540c2242
#
_entry.id   98307cd53ead514bdf3ccf7c540c2242
#
_cell.length_a   1.000
_cell.length_b   1.000
_cell.length_c   1.000
_cell.angle_alpha   90.00
_cell.angle_beta   90.00
_cell.angle_gamma   90.00
#
_symmetry.space_group_name_H-M   'P 1'
#
loop_
_entity.id
_entity.type
_entity.pdbx_description
1 polymer ?
#
loop_
_entity_poly.entity_id
_entity_poly.type
_entity_poly.pdbx_seq_one_letter_code
_entity_poly.pdbx_strand_id
1 'polypeptide(L)'
;MKKFRALLILIVIAAFLCACGKKKPKLVESGRFIKLSTTELGSVETYKMYTVNVEITKAGNVRIYASDFNKWIPTSAIPEEVFNIDPEAAAELYELVEKSGIATLRDNVGNRDQTEGTKKLITVYTTDGEHTTGGMNPSNRTFTKVYDKAYELVRERLFNYISTIDKQQLDGMKLRASEKLSVVSKDKSVVLDNQRINDVYILTPDDEYLDVDSSGMMPVRGDTAWTGSEKESYYVALLIDDDTKFSLMMKTELCSEEFPDSYDLYMGDRILFTFLVDKQIATNAIYVARTNNLEEAQRIVDELSQGLMH
;
A
#
# COMPACT_ATOMS: atom_id res chain seq x y z
N MET A 1 9.82 -58.13 38.62
CA MET A 1 10.52 -56.89 38.21
C MET A 1 10.10 -56.36 36.83
N LYS A 2 9.93 -57.19 35.78
CA LYS A 2 9.53 -56.69 34.42
C LYS A 2 8.18 -56.00 34.38
N LYS A 3 7.16 -56.50 35.09
CA LYS A 3 5.79 -55.92 35.15
C LYS A 3 5.75 -54.57 35.85
N PHE A 4 6.61 -54.35 36.85
CA PHE A 4 6.69 -53.06 37.58
C PHE A 4 7.33 -51.98 36.73
N ARG A 5 8.34 -52.32 35.91
CA ARG A 5 8.95 -51.38 34.95
C ARG A 5 7.99 -50.95 33.83
N ALA A 6 7.18 -51.89 33.34
CA ALA A 6 6.17 -51.55 32.32
C ALA A 6 5.08 -50.65 32.87
N LEU A 7 4.64 -50.81 34.12
CA LEU A 7 3.65 -49.95 34.79
C LEU A 7 4.22 -48.52 35.01
N LEU A 8 5.49 -48.43 35.41
CA LEU A 8 6.15 -47.13 35.63
C LEU A 8 6.30 -46.34 34.33
N ILE A 9 6.64 -47.01 33.23
CA ILE A 9 6.74 -46.42 31.90
C ILE A 9 5.35 -45.90 31.43
N LEU A 10 4.29 -46.68 31.68
CA LEU A 10 2.93 -46.28 31.31
C LEU A 10 2.44 -45.06 32.12
N ILE A 11 2.80 -44.97 33.40
CA ILE A 11 2.49 -43.82 34.26
C ILE A 11 3.25 -42.56 33.79
N VAL A 12 4.53 -42.72 33.41
CA VAL A 12 5.34 -41.62 32.89
C VAL A 12 4.80 -41.13 31.56
N ILE A 13 4.42 -42.05 30.65
CA ILE A 13 3.80 -41.66 29.36
C ILE A 13 2.45 -40.98 29.59
N ALA A 14 1.62 -41.50 30.51
CA ALA A 14 0.35 -40.87 30.84
C ALA A 14 0.53 -39.49 31.49
N ALA A 15 1.55 -39.31 32.35
CA ALA A 15 1.89 -38.01 32.94
C ALA A 15 2.42 -37.02 31.88
N PHE A 16 3.21 -37.47 30.90
CA PHE A 16 3.65 -36.65 29.76
C PHE A 16 2.48 -36.28 28.83
N LEU A 17 1.55 -37.20 28.59
CA LEU A 17 0.34 -36.91 27.78
C LEU A 17 -0.61 -35.94 28.50
N CYS A 18 -0.72 -35.99 29.83
CA CYS A 18 -1.50 -35.03 30.62
C CYS A 18 -0.81 -33.66 30.75
N ALA A 19 0.53 -33.62 30.76
CA ALA A 19 1.29 -32.35 30.88
C ALA A 19 1.32 -31.56 29.57
N CYS A 20 1.05 -32.17 28.43
CA CYS A 20 1.03 -31.53 27.12
C CYS A 20 -0.31 -30.92 26.70
N GLY A 21 -1.32 -30.92 27.56
CA GLY A 21 -2.54 -30.15 27.33
C GLY A 21 -2.29 -28.67 27.48
N LYS A 22 -1.75 -28.00 26.44
CA LYS A 22 -1.72 -26.52 26.40
C LYS A 22 -3.15 -26.04 26.63
N LYS A 23 -3.40 -25.39 27.78
CA LYS A 23 -4.68 -24.74 28.04
C LYS A 23 -4.95 -23.83 26.85
N LYS A 24 -6.15 -23.96 26.27
CA LYS A 24 -6.57 -23.02 25.23
C LYS A 24 -6.55 -21.62 25.83
N PRO A 25 -5.91 -20.65 25.17
CA PRO A 25 -5.91 -19.27 25.68
C PRO A 25 -7.35 -18.79 25.76
N LYS A 26 -7.73 -18.17 26.89
CA LYS A 26 -9.05 -17.58 27.09
C LYS A 26 -9.09 -16.19 26.50
N LEU A 27 -10.19 -15.84 25.84
CA LEU A 27 -10.41 -14.47 25.39
C LEU A 27 -10.56 -13.52 26.59
N VAL A 28 -10.19 -12.25 26.36
CA VAL A 28 -10.47 -11.18 27.33
C VAL A 28 -11.98 -10.96 27.44
N GLU A 29 -12.47 -10.75 28.67
CA GLU A 29 -13.90 -10.50 28.90
C GLU A 29 -14.27 -9.01 28.84
N SER A 30 -13.28 -8.13 28.98
CA SER A 30 -13.43 -6.68 28.92
C SER A 30 -12.56 -6.10 27.81
N GLY A 31 -13.04 -5.03 27.17
CA GLY A 31 -12.37 -4.43 26.04
C GLY A 31 -12.60 -5.18 24.73
N ARG A 32 -11.75 -4.91 23.75
CA ARG A 32 -11.79 -5.59 22.46
C ARG A 32 -11.31 -7.03 22.58
N PHE A 33 -12.06 -7.97 22.06
CA PHE A 33 -11.65 -9.39 22.02
C PHE A 33 -11.19 -9.83 20.63
N ILE A 34 -11.59 -9.10 19.58
CA ILE A 34 -11.22 -9.37 18.20
C ILE A 34 -10.95 -8.07 17.43
N LYS A 35 -9.98 -8.11 16.54
CA LYS A 35 -9.74 -7.09 15.51
C LYS A 35 -9.63 -7.78 14.16
N LEU A 36 -10.35 -7.28 13.16
CA LEU A 36 -10.16 -7.59 11.76
C LEU A 36 -9.30 -6.50 11.14
N SER A 37 -8.32 -6.87 10.31
CA SER A 37 -7.56 -5.92 9.51
C SER A 37 -7.59 -6.38 8.06
N THR A 38 -7.96 -5.48 7.16
CA THR A 38 -8.06 -5.76 5.73
C THR A 38 -7.27 -4.73 4.96
N THR A 39 -6.36 -5.20 4.12
CA THR A 39 -5.55 -4.37 3.22
C THR A 39 -5.75 -4.89 1.81
N GLU A 40 -6.19 -4.05 0.90
CA GLU A 40 -6.20 -4.37 -0.52
C GLU A 40 -4.83 -4.02 -1.10
N LEU A 41 -4.10 -5.05 -1.51
CA LEU A 41 -2.85 -4.92 -2.24
C LEU A 41 -3.19 -5.08 -3.72
N GLY A 42 -3.39 -3.97 -4.40
CA GLY A 42 -3.63 -3.94 -5.84
C GLY A 42 -2.32 -3.96 -6.62
N SER A 43 -2.41 -4.18 -7.93
CA SER A 43 -1.35 -3.83 -8.85
C SER A 43 -0.98 -2.37 -8.66
N VAL A 44 0.24 -1.99 -9.03
CA VAL A 44 0.82 -0.63 -8.86
C VAL A 44 -0.11 0.50 -9.36
N GLU A 45 -1.09 0.18 -10.18
CA GLU A 45 -2.09 1.11 -10.71
C GLU A 45 -3.20 1.50 -9.71
N THR A 46 -3.45 0.69 -8.68
CA THR A 46 -4.45 1.02 -7.68
C THR A 46 -3.77 1.51 -6.41
N TYR A 47 -3.62 2.81 -6.27
CA TYR A 47 -3.06 3.52 -5.10
C TYR A 47 -3.85 3.34 -3.79
N LYS A 48 -4.61 2.24 -3.66
CA LYS A 48 -5.42 1.91 -2.50
C LYS A 48 -4.63 1.12 -1.44
N MET A 49 -3.49 1.66 -1.01
CA MET A 49 -2.76 1.04 0.09
C MET A 49 -3.15 1.72 1.41
N TYR A 50 -4.20 1.23 2.01
CA TYR A 50 -4.54 1.50 3.41
C TYR A 50 -5.09 0.21 4.03
N THR A 51 -4.96 0.13 5.36
CA THR A 51 -5.50 -0.96 6.14
C THR A 51 -6.75 -0.49 6.86
N VAL A 52 -7.88 -1.13 6.65
CA VAL A 52 -9.08 -0.89 7.43
C VAL A 52 -9.11 -1.87 8.60
N ASN A 53 -9.28 -1.34 9.80
CA ASN A 53 -9.35 -2.08 11.03
C ASN A 53 -10.77 -2.00 11.61
N VAL A 54 -11.26 -3.13 12.11
CA VAL A 54 -12.53 -3.24 12.83
C VAL A 54 -12.25 -3.90 14.17
N GLU A 55 -12.50 -3.21 15.27
CA GLU A 55 -12.37 -3.75 16.61
C GLU A 55 -13.76 -3.97 17.22
N ILE A 56 -13.98 -5.11 17.84
CA ILE A 56 -15.28 -5.49 18.43
C ILE A 56 -15.07 -5.89 19.88
N THR A 57 -15.94 -5.37 20.76
CA THR A 57 -16.01 -5.76 22.18
C THR A 57 -17.14 -6.76 22.42
N LYS A 58 -17.06 -7.52 23.51
CA LYS A 58 -18.12 -8.46 23.93
C LYS A 58 -19.46 -7.76 24.16
N ALA A 59 -19.43 -6.49 24.56
CA ALA A 59 -20.63 -5.68 24.78
C ALA A 59 -21.25 -5.14 23.48
N GLY A 60 -20.65 -5.42 22.32
CA GLY A 60 -21.14 -4.97 21.03
C GLY A 60 -20.64 -3.59 20.60
N ASN A 61 -19.72 -2.95 21.32
CA ASN A 61 -19.10 -1.72 20.83
C ASN A 61 -18.16 -2.07 19.69
N VAL A 62 -18.26 -1.32 18.59
CA VAL A 62 -17.45 -1.47 17.39
C VAL A 62 -16.72 -0.15 17.11
N ARG A 63 -15.46 -0.25 16.70
CA ARG A 63 -14.65 0.84 16.21
C ARG A 63 -14.10 0.48 14.84
N ILE A 64 -14.33 1.32 13.85
CA ILE A 64 -13.72 1.21 12.52
C ILE A 64 -12.75 2.37 12.34
N TYR A 65 -11.54 2.07 11.91
CA TYR A 65 -10.54 3.08 11.60
C TYR A 65 -9.59 2.58 10.51
N ALA A 66 -9.00 3.51 9.77
CA ALA A 66 -8.00 3.20 8.78
C ALA A 66 -6.59 3.51 9.30
N SER A 67 -5.62 2.72 8.87
CA SER A 67 -4.20 2.87 9.19
C SER A 67 -3.33 2.54 7.98
N ASP A 68 -2.01 2.71 8.14
CA ASP A 68 -1.01 2.35 7.13
C ASP A 68 -1.31 3.00 5.77
N PHE A 69 -1.76 4.25 5.84
CA PHE A 69 -2.00 5.02 4.63
C PHE A 69 -0.70 5.16 3.87
N ASN A 70 -0.79 4.96 2.59
CA ASN A 70 0.21 5.48 1.70
C ASN A 70 0.36 7.00 1.95
N LYS A 71 1.54 7.55 1.69
CA LYS A 71 1.96 8.96 1.91
C LYS A 71 0.95 10.04 1.41
N TRP A 72 -0.07 9.63 0.67
CA TRP A 72 -0.99 10.47 -0.10
C TRP A 72 -2.26 10.89 0.63
N ILE A 73 -2.61 10.23 1.73
CA ILE A 73 -3.82 10.54 2.48
C ILE A 73 -3.42 11.18 3.79
N PRO A 74 -3.81 12.44 4.04
CA PRO A 74 -3.64 13.03 5.36
C PRO A 74 -4.45 12.18 6.37
N THR A 75 -3.76 11.48 7.25
CA THR A 75 -4.40 10.60 8.27
C THR A 75 -5.35 11.35 9.19
N SER A 76 -5.16 12.66 9.34
CA SER A 76 -6.03 13.54 10.12
C SER A 76 -7.40 13.82 9.49
N ALA A 77 -7.59 13.47 8.21
CA ALA A 77 -8.83 13.76 7.48
C ALA A 77 -9.87 12.64 7.55
N ILE A 78 -9.50 11.45 8.03
CA ILE A 78 -10.41 10.29 8.08
C ILE A 78 -10.79 10.01 9.52
N PRO A 79 -12.01 10.40 9.93
CA PRO A 79 -12.49 10.14 11.28
C PRO A 79 -12.69 8.64 11.51
N GLU A 80 -12.49 8.22 12.75
CA GLU A 80 -12.90 6.90 13.20
C GLU A 80 -14.43 6.84 13.28
N GLU A 81 -15.00 5.69 12.99
CA GLU A 81 -16.42 5.42 13.19
C GLU A 81 -16.60 4.52 14.41
N VAL A 82 -17.44 4.94 15.34
CA VAL A 82 -17.77 4.18 16.55
C VAL A 82 -19.29 3.99 16.61
N PHE A 83 -19.73 2.74 16.77
CA PHE A 83 -21.15 2.38 16.87
C PHE A 83 -21.35 1.10 17.68
N ASN A 84 -22.59 0.73 17.90
CA ASN A 84 -22.94 -0.51 18.58
C ASN A 84 -23.63 -1.47 17.62
N ILE A 85 -23.29 -2.75 17.74
CA ILE A 85 -24.02 -3.87 17.15
C ILE A 85 -24.90 -4.51 18.26
N ASP A 86 -25.81 -5.38 17.83
CA ASP A 86 -26.61 -6.15 18.77
C ASP A 86 -25.73 -6.92 19.76
N PRO A 87 -25.90 -6.73 21.08
CA PRO A 87 -25.11 -7.41 22.10
C PRO A 87 -25.22 -8.94 22.05
N GLU A 88 -26.38 -9.48 21.64
CA GLU A 88 -26.55 -10.95 21.47
C GLU A 88 -25.68 -11.45 20.32
N ALA A 89 -25.67 -10.74 19.19
CA ALA A 89 -24.83 -11.07 18.04
C ALA A 89 -23.32 -10.94 18.36
N ALA A 90 -22.94 -9.96 19.18
CA ALA A 90 -21.58 -9.82 19.67
C ALA A 90 -21.17 -10.97 20.61
N ALA A 91 -22.08 -11.40 21.48
CA ALA A 91 -21.87 -12.56 22.37
C ALA A 91 -21.74 -13.86 21.57
N GLU A 92 -22.57 -14.07 20.54
CA GLU A 92 -22.43 -15.20 19.62
C GLU A 92 -21.06 -15.24 18.92
N LEU A 93 -20.61 -14.08 18.44
CA LEU A 93 -19.28 -13.95 17.84
C LEU A 93 -18.18 -14.28 18.85
N TYR A 94 -18.27 -13.76 20.06
CA TYR A 94 -17.33 -14.05 21.14
C TYR A 94 -17.23 -15.55 21.40
N GLU A 95 -18.37 -16.26 21.56
CA GLU A 95 -18.39 -17.71 21.73
C GLU A 95 -17.81 -18.46 20.51
N LEU A 96 -18.11 -18.00 19.30
CA LEU A 96 -17.54 -18.58 18.10
C LEU A 96 -16.02 -18.47 18.10
N VAL A 97 -15.47 -17.29 18.40
CA VAL A 97 -14.01 -17.06 18.47
C VAL A 97 -13.37 -17.96 19.52
N GLU A 98 -13.95 -18.04 20.74
CA GLU A 98 -13.44 -18.87 21.82
C GLU A 98 -13.43 -20.36 21.48
N LYS A 99 -14.53 -20.86 20.87
CA LYS A 99 -14.68 -22.28 20.51
C LYS A 99 -13.91 -22.66 19.25
N SER A 100 -13.63 -21.73 18.34
CA SER A 100 -13.04 -22.00 17.02
C SER A 100 -11.61 -22.52 17.05
N GLY A 101 -10.86 -22.18 18.10
CA GLY A 101 -9.42 -22.44 18.15
C GLY A 101 -8.58 -21.48 17.30
N ILE A 102 -9.12 -20.34 16.89
CA ILE A 102 -8.40 -19.36 16.05
C ILE A 102 -7.14 -18.84 16.74
N ALA A 103 -7.16 -18.69 18.06
CA ALA A 103 -6.00 -18.27 18.86
C ALA A 103 -4.83 -19.28 18.85
N THR A 104 -5.00 -20.45 18.21
CA THR A 104 -3.97 -21.49 18.10
C THR A 104 -3.56 -21.75 16.64
N LEU A 105 -4.12 -21.01 15.69
CA LEU A 105 -3.69 -21.11 14.30
C LEU A 105 -2.28 -20.55 14.15
N ARG A 106 -1.57 -21.04 13.13
CA ARG A 106 -0.29 -20.43 12.74
C ARG A 106 -0.52 -18.98 12.26
N ASP A 107 0.49 -18.13 12.39
CA ASP A 107 0.42 -16.71 12.04
C ASP A 107 0.02 -16.48 10.57
N ASN A 108 0.51 -17.33 9.66
CA ASN A 108 0.16 -17.24 8.24
C ASN A 108 -0.65 -18.47 7.79
N VAL A 109 -1.91 -18.22 7.44
CA VAL A 109 -2.84 -19.18 6.83
C VAL A 109 -3.27 -18.77 5.41
N GLY A 110 -2.66 -17.72 4.89
CA GLY A 110 -2.86 -17.23 3.53
C GLY A 110 -1.97 -17.91 2.49
N ASN A 111 -2.13 -17.52 1.25
CA ASN A 111 -1.27 -17.93 0.15
C ASN A 111 0.05 -17.15 0.19
N ARG A 112 1.18 -17.86 0.28
CA ARG A 112 2.51 -17.23 0.40
C ARG A 112 3.07 -16.74 -0.94
N ASP A 113 2.58 -17.28 -2.03
CA ASP A 113 3.08 -17.01 -3.38
C ASP A 113 2.30 -15.87 -4.08
N GLN A 114 1.26 -15.34 -3.41
CA GLN A 114 0.49 -14.21 -3.92
C GLN A 114 0.97 -12.90 -3.31
N THR A 115 1.28 -11.96 -4.18
CA THR A 115 1.66 -10.57 -3.83
C THR A 115 0.51 -9.59 -4.01
N GLU A 116 -0.50 -9.97 -4.82
CA GLU A 116 -1.68 -9.16 -5.11
C GLU A 116 -2.96 -9.77 -4.53
N GLY A 117 -3.92 -8.92 -4.24
CA GLY A 117 -5.23 -9.32 -3.70
C GLY A 117 -5.49 -8.75 -2.31
N THR A 118 -6.35 -9.40 -1.54
CA THR A 118 -6.75 -8.91 -0.23
C THR A 118 -5.99 -9.62 0.89
N LYS A 119 -5.17 -8.87 1.62
CA LYS A 119 -4.58 -9.33 2.88
C LYS A 119 -5.61 -9.18 3.98
N LYS A 120 -5.96 -10.29 4.63
CA LYS A 120 -6.91 -10.34 5.75
C LYS A 120 -6.21 -10.88 6.98
N LEU A 121 -6.34 -10.18 8.10
CA LEU A 121 -5.81 -10.60 9.39
C LEU A 121 -6.92 -10.61 10.43
N ILE A 122 -6.84 -11.54 11.35
CA ILE A 122 -7.61 -11.56 12.59
C ILE A 122 -6.63 -11.51 13.75
N THR A 123 -6.78 -10.53 14.62
CA THR A 123 -6.11 -10.49 15.92
C THR A 123 -7.13 -10.80 16.99
N VAL A 124 -6.86 -11.80 17.83
CA VAL A 124 -7.66 -12.12 19.01
C VAL A 124 -6.89 -11.72 20.27
N TYR A 125 -7.61 -11.16 21.21
CA TYR A 125 -7.05 -10.71 22.50
C TYR A 125 -7.41 -11.74 23.57
N THR A 126 -6.38 -12.30 24.17
CA THR A 126 -6.50 -13.34 25.20
C THR A 126 -5.88 -12.89 26.51
N THR A 127 -6.14 -13.64 27.59
CA THR A 127 -5.51 -13.39 28.89
C THR A 127 -3.99 -13.56 28.85
N ASP A 128 -3.48 -14.28 27.87
CA ASP A 128 -2.05 -14.57 27.70
C ASP A 128 -1.37 -13.59 26.70
N GLY A 129 -2.12 -12.67 26.13
CA GLY A 129 -1.67 -11.70 25.14
C GLY A 129 -2.48 -11.72 23.83
N GLU A 130 -2.00 -11.04 22.81
CA GLU A 130 -2.62 -11.01 21.50
C GLU A 130 -2.04 -12.08 20.57
N HIS A 131 -2.91 -12.63 19.73
CA HIS A 131 -2.51 -13.56 18.68
C HIS A 131 -3.09 -13.12 17.35
N THR A 132 -2.23 -12.95 16.33
CA THR A 132 -2.62 -12.56 14.98
C THR A 132 -2.41 -13.71 14.01
N THR A 133 -3.41 -13.98 13.18
CA THR A 133 -3.36 -14.97 12.11
C THR A 133 -4.01 -14.42 10.85
N GLY A 134 -3.63 -14.93 9.67
CA GLY A 134 -4.19 -14.51 8.39
C GLY A 134 -3.20 -14.57 7.25
N GLY A 135 -3.22 -13.58 6.36
CA GLY A 135 -2.33 -13.48 5.20
C GLY A 135 -3.06 -13.10 3.92
N MET A 136 -2.40 -13.30 2.78
CA MET A 136 -2.98 -13.04 1.46
C MET A 136 -4.03 -14.09 1.11
N ASN A 137 -5.25 -13.64 0.78
CA ASN A 137 -6.36 -14.49 0.36
C ASN A 137 -6.49 -15.77 1.22
N PRO A 138 -6.66 -15.67 2.55
CA PRO A 138 -6.64 -16.83 3.44
C PRO A 138 -7.81 -17.77 3.15
N SER A 139 -7.52 -19.08 3.05
CA SER A 139 -8.49 -20.13 2.74
C SER A 139 -8.71 -21.13 3.89
N ASN A 140 -8.12 -20.87 5.06
CA ASN A 140 -8.30 -21.73 6.23
C ASN A 140 -9.75 -21.65 6.73
N ARG A 141 -10.42 -22.81 6.87
CA ARG A 141 -11.84 -22.92 7.25
C ARG A 141 -12.18 -22.23 8.58
N THR A 142 -11.31 -22.37 9.58
CA THR A 142 -11.52 -21.72 10.89
C THR A 142 -11.41 -20.20 10.76
N PHE A 143 -10.37 -19.74 10.05
CA PHE A 143 -10.17 -18.32 9.77
C PHE A 143 -11.39 -17.72 9.04
N THR A 144 -11.77 -18.31 7.91
CA THR A 144 -12.89 -17.83 7.07
C THR A 144 -14.19 -17.76 7.88
N LYS A 145 -14.51 -18.80 8.66
CA LYS A 145 -15.72 -18.84 9.47
C LYS A 145 -15.80 -17.70 10.49
N VAL A 146 -14.69 -17.39 11.16
CA VAL A 146 -14.64 -16.31 12.16
C VAL A 146 -14.66 -14.96 11.47
N TYR A 147 -13.87 -14.80 10.39
CA TYR A 147 -13.80 -13.56 9.63
C TYR A 147 -15.17 -13.18 9.05
N ASP A 148 -15.84 -14.11 8.37
CA ASP A 148 -17.11 -13.84 7.71
C ASP A 148 -18.21 -13.51 8.74
N LYS A 149 -18.27 -14.22 9.89
CA LYS A 149 -19.25 -13.88 10.94
C LYS A 149 -19.00 -12.48 11.49
N ALA A 150 -17.76 -12.10 11.75
CA ALA A 150 -17.44 -10.76 12.26
C ALA A 150 -17.69 -9.68 11.18
N TYR A 151 -17.35 -9.97 9.92
CA TYR A 151 -17.58 -9.08 8.79
C TYR A 151 -19.08 -8.80 8.58
N GLU A 152 -19.92 -9.82 8.63
CA GLU A 152 -21.38 -9.68 8.45
C GLU A 152 -22.01 -8.72 9.46
N LEU A 153 -21.52 -8.68 10.72
CA LEU A 153 -22.04 -7.81 11.76
C LEU A 153 -21.78 -6.31 11.49
N VAL A 154 -20.78 -6.01 10.67
CA VAL A 154 -20.33 -4.63 10.41
C VAL A 154 -20.40 -4.23 8.94
N ARG A 155 -20.82 -5.14 8.07
CA ARG A 155 -20.70 -5.07 6.61
C ARG A 155 -21.17 -3.75 6.01
N GLU A 156 -22.37 -3.30 6.38
CA GLU A 156 -22.95 -2.07 5.82
C GLU A 156 -22.14 -0.83 6.24
N ARG A 157 -21.80 -0.73 7.54
CA ARG A 157 -21.00 0.37 8.07
C ARG A 157 -19.61 0.37 7.49
N LEU A 158 -18.99 -0.79 7.42
CA LEU A 158 -17.66 -0.96 6.85
C LEU A 158 -17.63 -0.57 5.36
N PHE A 159 -18.63 -0.95 4.57
CA PHE A 159 -18.75 -0.55 3.18
C PHE A 159 -18.86 0.98 3.03
N ASN A 160 -19.70 1.62 3.83
CA ASN A 160 -19.86 3.06 3.83
C ASN A 160 -18.57 3.77 4.23
N TYR A 161 -17.89 3.26 5.25
CA TYR A 161 -16.59 3.79 5.70
C TYR A 161 -15.54 3.72 4.60
N ILE A 162 -15.37 2.56 3.94
CA ILE A 162 -14.45 2.38 2.81
C ILE A 162 -14.81 3.34 1.67
N SER A 163 -16.08 3.45 1.32
CA SER A 163 -16.54 4.36 0.27
C SER A 163 -16.22 5.83 0.58
N THR A 164 -16.26 6.21 1.85
CA THR A 164 -15.89 7.56 2.28
C THR A 164 -14.39 7.81 2.12
N ILE A 165 -13.55 6.83 2.49
CA ILE A 165 -12.09 6.92 2.29
C ILE A 165 -11.76 7.01 0.80
N ASP A 166 -12.32 6.12 -0.01
CA ASP A 166 -12.10 6.08 -1.46
C ASP A 166 -12.47 7.42 -2.12
N LYS A 167 -13.59 8.02 -1.70
CA LYS A 167 -14.01 9.33 -2.19
C LYS A 167 -13.06 10.44 -1.75
N GLN A 168 -12.67 10.48 -0.49
CA GLN A 168 -11.72 11.48 0.03
C GLN A 168 -10.35 11.35 -0.63
N GLN A 169 -9.89 10.12 -0.86
CA GLN A 169 -8.67 9.86 -1.59
C GLN A 169 -8.75 10.40 -3.01
N LEU A 170 -9.83 10.11 -3.73
CA LEU A 170 -10.04 10.58 -5.10
C LEU A 170 -10.15 12.11 -5.17
N ASP A 171 -10.89 12.72 -4.25
CA ASP A 171 -11.04 14.17 -4.19
C ASP A 171 -9.71 14.85 -3.81
N GLY A 172 -8.94 14.28 -2.89
CA GLY A 172 -7.60 14.74 -2.54
C GLY A 172 -6.61 14.64 -3.70
N MET A 173 -6.66 13.57 -4.47
CA MET A 173 -5.85 13.41 -5.68
C MET A 173 -6.22 14.44 -6.76
N LYS A 174 -7.50 14.69 -6.99
CA LYS A 174 -7.96 15.72 -7.93
C LYS A 174 -7.54 17.11 -7.51
N LEU A 175 -7.69 17.46 -6.23
CA LEU A 175 -7.30 18.77 -5.70
C LEU A 175 -5.80 19.01 -5.88
N ARG A 176 -4.96 17.99 -5.61
CA ARG A 176 -3.51 18.08 -5.78
C ARG A 176 -3.10 18.16 -7.25
N ALA A 177 -3.76 17.41 -8.11
CA ALA A 177 -3.51 17.48 -9.55
C ALA A 177 -3.84 18.84 -10.15
N SER A 178 -4.81 19.58 -9.57
CA SER A 178 -5.19 20.91 -10.08
C SER A 178 -4.25 22.05 -9.71
N GLU A 179 -3.43 21.89 -8.66
CA GLU A 179 -2.61 22.99 -8.12
C GLU A 179 -1.10 22.79 -8.25
N LYS A 180 -0.61 21.59 -8.57
CA LYS A 180 0.80 21.23 -8.44
C LYS A 180 1.32 20.45 -9.63
N LEU A 181 2.65 20.20 -9.58
CA LEU A 181 3.34 19.42 -10.60
C LEU A 181 2.89 17.94 -10.54
N SER A 182 2.54 17.38 -11.69
CA SER A 182 2.18 15.97 -11.80
C SER A 182 2.54 15.38 -13.16
N VAL A 183 2.94 14.11 -13.19
CA VAL A 183 3.11 13.33 -14.42
C VAL A 183 1.94 12.39 -14.56
N VAL A 184 1.28 12.44 -15.70
CA VAL A 184 0.04 11.73 -15.99
C VAL A 184 0.24 10.82 -17.20
N SER A 185 -0.11 9.57 -17.09
CA SER A 185 -0.07 8.61 -18.20
C SER A 185 -1.22 8.82 -19.18
N LYS A 186 -1.15 8.16 -20.33
CA LYS A 186 -2.15 8.23 -21.39
C LYS A 186 -3.56 7.83 -20.93
N ASP A 187 -3.67 6.91 -19.97
CA ASP A 187 -4.93 6.48 -19.36
C ASP A 187 -5.47 7.46 -18.30
N LYS A 188 -4.80 8.62 -18.14
CA LYS A 188 -5.13 9.66 -17.16
C LYS A 188 -4.84 9.29 -15.70
N SER A 189 -4.04 8.27 -15.45
CA SER A 189 -3.56 8.00 -14.10
C SER A 189 -2.39 8.91 -13.74
N VAL A 190 -2.39 9.47 -12.53
CA VAL A 190 -1.25 10.25 -12.01
C VAL A 190 -0.15 9.27 -11.63
N VAL A 191 0.97 9.37 -12.30
CA VAL A 191 2.14 8.49 -12.13
C VAL A 191 3.10 9.05 -11.10
N LEU A 192 3.33 10.36 -11.17
CA LEU A 192 4.10 11.15 -10.21
C LEU A 192 3.30 12.38 -9.83
N ASP A 193 3.42 12.80 -8.60
CA ASP A 193 2.98 14.11 -8.16
C ASP A 193 4.11 14.83 -7.42
N ASN A 194 3.88 16.06 -7.05
CA ASN A 194 4.87 16.91 -6.37
C ASN A 194 5.42 16.35 -5.05
N GLN A 195 4.79 15.33 -4.43
CA GLN A 195 5.29 14.71 -3.20
C GLN A 195 6.29 13.59 -3.47
N ARG A 196 6.29 13.03 -4.68
CA ARG A 196 7.24 11.99 -5.15
C ARG A 196 8.43 12.59 -5.86
N ILE A 197 8.35 13.87 -6.19
CA ILE A 197 9.45 14.61 -6.79
C ILE A 197 10.17 15.28 -5.64
N ASN A 198 11.42 14.87 -5.41
CA ASN A 198 12.23 15.38 -4.31
C ASN A 198 12.83 16.74 -4.65
N ASP A 199 13.21 16.94 -5.92
CA ASP A 199 13.86 18.17 -6.40
C ASP A 199 13.77 18.25 -7.93
N VAL A 200 14.06 19.43 -8.45
CA VAL A 200 14.24 19.71 -9.88
C VAL A 200 15.56 20.43 -10.07
N TYR A 201 16.42 19.92 -10.93
CA TYR A 201 17.69 20.56 -11.18
C TYR A 201 18.22 20.36 -12.61
N ILE A 202 19.28 21.08 -12.92
CA ILE A 202 19.97 21.01 -14.21
C ILE A 202 21.10 20.02 -14.08
N LEU A 203 21.15 19.08 -15.04
CA LEU A 203 22.27 18.19 -15.25
C LEU A 203 23.02 18.59 -16.52
N THR A 204 24.32 18.45 -16.47
CA THR A 204 25.22 18.61 -17.61
C THR A 204 25.75 17.24 -18.07
N PRO A 205 26.28 17.10 -19.29
CA PRO A 205 26.85 15.82 -19.76
C PRO A 205 28.00 15.28 -18.90
N ASP A 206 28.63 16.13 -18.10
CA ASP A 206 29.73 15.77 -17.22
C ASP A 206 29.26 15.29 -15.82
N ASP A 207 27.95 15.35 -15.54
CA ASP A 207 27.38 14.88 -14.28
C ASP A 207 27.35 13.36 -14.22
N GLU A 208 27.90 12.78 -13.15
CA GLU A 208 27.95 11.32 -12.91
C GLU A 208 26.55 10.68 -12.81
N TYR A 209 25.50 11.47 -12.59
CA TYR A 209 24.10 11.01 -12.51
C TYR A 209 23.45 10.91 -13.89
N LEU A 210 24.14 11.29 -14.97
CA LEU A 210 23.60 11.34 -16.31
C LEU A 210 23.76 9.98 -17.00
N ASP A 211 22.94 9.03 -16.62
CA ASP A 211 22.72 7.83 -17.42
C ASP A 211 21.56 8.05 -18.38
N VAL A 212 21.86 8.75 -19.49
CA VAL A 212 20.88 9.06 -20.54
C VAL A 212 20.29 7.79 -21.14
N ASP A 213 21.07 6.71 -21.14
CA ASP A 213 20.62 5.42 -21.74
C ASP A 213 19.62 4.69 -20.85
N SER A 214 19.55 4.99 -19.54
CA SER A 214 18.62 4.34 -18.61
C SER A 214 17.43 5.20 -18.20
N SER A 215 17.39 6.48 -18.61
CA SER A 215 16.30 7.40 -18.24
C SER A 215 14.93 7.01 -18.82
N GLY A 216 14.92 6.29 -19.93
CA GLY A 216 13.68 5.86 -20.62
C GLY A 216 12.74 6.98 -21.08
N MET A 217 12.93 8.22 -20.63
CA MET A 217 12.08 9.35 -20.97
C MET A 217 12.83 10.31 -21.90
N MET A 218 12.33 10.44 -23.12
CA MET A 218 12.81 11.43 -24.08
C MET A 218 11.73 12.50 -24.24
N PRO A 219 12.01 13.79 -23.92
CA PRO A 219 11.05 14.85 -24.14
C PRO A 219 10.74 14.99 -25.64
N VAL A 220 9.49 14.78 -25.97
CA VAL A 220 8.98 15.07 -27.32
C VAL A 220 8.54 16.51 -27.33
N ARG A 221 9.41 17.42 -27.70
CA ARG A 221 9.04 18.82 -27.90
C ARG A 221 8.44 18.98 -29.29
N GLY A 222 7.22 19.44 -29.35
CA GLY A 222 6.41 19.55 -30.56
C GLY A 222 6.91 20.49 -31.63
N ASP A 223 7.96 21.26 -31.59
CA ASP A 223 8.32 22.17 -32.70
C ASP A 223 9.80 22.56 -32.81
N THR A 224 10.71 22.03 -32.03
CA THR A 224 12.13 22.32 -32.23
C THR A 224 12.93 21.02 -32.31
N ALA A 225 13.27 20.64 -33.54
CA ALA A 225 14.33 19.67 -33.76
C ALA A 225 15.58 20.16 -33.00
N TRP A 226 15.99 19.39 -31.98
CA TRP A 226 17.22 19.67 -31.27
C TRP A 226 18.42 19.55 -32.27
N THR A 227 19.19 20.63 -32.40
CA THR A 227 20.29 20.74 -33.37
C THR A 227 21.66 20.84 -32.72
N GLY A 228 21.75 20.81 -31.38
CA GLY A 228 23.00 20.93 -30.63
C GLY A 228 23.75 19.62 -30.45
N SER A 229 25.04 19.69 -30.13
CA SER A 229 25.83 18.52 -29.73
C SER A 229 25.47 18.07 -28.32
N GLU A 230 25.56 16.79 -28.00
CA GLU A 230 25.29 16.26 -26.64
C GLU A 230 26.18 16.92 -25.57
N LYS A 231 27.38 17.32 -25.92
CA LYS A 231 28.36 17.95 -25.02
C LYS A 231 27.98 19.38 -24.59
N GLU A 232 27.04 20.01 -25.27
CA GLU A 232 26.62 21.39 -24.98
C GLU A 232 25.16 21.44 -24.49
N SER A 233 24.63 20.33 -23.99
CA SER A 233 23.25 20.22 -23.58
C SER A 233 23.10 20.35 -22.08
N TYR A 234 22.03 21.02 -21.68
CA TYR A 234 21.53 21.05 -20.29
C TYR A 234 20.27 20.20 -20.23
N TYR A 235 20.19 19.33 -19.24
CA TYR A 235 19.02 18.49 -19.01
C TYR A 235 18.33 18.96 -17.74
N VAL A 236 17.05 19.22 -17.82
CA VAL A 236 16.25 19.45 -16.62
C VAL A 236 15.68 18.11 -16.17
N ALA A 237 15.94 17.76 -14.93
CA ALA A 237 15.55 16.49 -14.36
C ALA A 237 14.70 16.64 -13.11
N LEU A 238 13.69 15.79 -12.98
CA LEU A 238 12.96 15.53 -11.75
C LEU A 238 13.69 14.43 -10.97
N LEU A 239 14.02 14.70 -9.72
CA LEU A 239 14.57 13.71 -8.81
C LEU A 239 13.48 12.99 -8.05
N ILE A 240 13.59 11.68 -8.00
CA ILE A 240 12.68 10.79 -7.29
C ILE A 240 13.42 9.90 -6.31
N ASP A 241 12.72 9.41 -5.28
CA ASP A 241 13.25 8.43 -4.36
C ASP A 241 13.28 7.01 -4.95
N ASP A 242 13.95 6.08 -4.26
CA ASP A 242 14.07 4.69 -4.72
C ASP A 242 12.73 3.95 -4.77
N ASP A 243 11.81 4.25 -3.86
CA ASP A 243 10.47 3.63 -3.85
C ASP A 243 9.68 4.08 -5.08
N THR A 244 9.76 5.35 -5.43
CA THR A 244 9.14 5.92 -6.62
C THR A 244 9.77 5.38 -7.89
N LYS A 245 11.09 5.29 -7.95
CA LYS A 245 11.81 4.64 -9.06
C LYS A 245 11.35 3.21 -9.27
N PHE A 246 11.29 2.40 -8.19
CA PHE A 246 10.82 1.02 -8.29
C PHE A 246 9.39 0.94 -8.84
N SER A 247 8.50 1.83 -8.39
CA SER A 247 7.13 1.93 -8.90
C SER A 247 7.09 2.24 -10.39
N LEU A 248 7.93 3.17 -10.86
CA LEU A 248 8.03 3.52 -12.29
C LEU A 248 8.64 2.39 -13.11
N MET A 249 9.67 1.72 -12.61
CA MET A 249 10.25 0.55 -13.26
C MET A 249 9.18 -0.49 -13.58
N MET A 250 8.34 -0.83 -12.62
CA MET A 250 7.26 -1.80 -12.80
C MET A 250 6.24 -1.35 -13.83
N LYS A 251 5.88 -0.05 -13.83
CA LYS A 251 4.91 0.50 -14.79
C LYS A 251 5.44 0.54 -16.21
N THR A 252 6.73 0.79 -16.37
CA THR A 252 7.37 0.97 -17.67
C THR A 252 8.10 -0.28 -18.17
N GLU A 253 7.93 -1.42 -17.50
CA GLU A 253 8.58 -2.70 -17.84
C GLU A 253 8.24 -3.16 -19.26
N LEU A 254 7.03 -2.86 -19.75
CA LEU A 254 6.57 -3.26 -21.08
C LEU A 254 6.82 -2.19 -22.16
N CYS A 255 7.36 -1.03 -21.79
CA CYS A 255 7.69 0.01 -22.76
C CYS A 255 8.92 -0.41 -23.59
N SER A 256 8.84 -0.21 -24.90
CA SER A 256 9.92 -0.44 -25.85
C SER A 256 9.86 0.57 -27.00
N GLU A 257 10.90 0.66 -27.79
CA GLU A 257 10.91 1.50 -29.00
C GLU A 257 9.75 1.19 -29.95
N GLU A 258 9.31 -0.09 -30.01
CA GLU A 258 8.18 -0.51 -30.85
C GLU A 258 6.82 -0.17 -30.22
N PHE A 259 6.76 -0.14 -28.88
CA PHE A 259 5.55 0.10 -28.09
C PHE A 259 5.82 1.14 -27.00
N PRO A 260 6.05 2.41 -27.37
CA PRO A 260 6.28 3.46 -26.40
C PRO A 260 4.97 3.89 -25.74
N ASP A 261 5.06 4.27 -24.46
CA ASP A 261 3.98 4.94 -23.75
C ASP A 261 4.18 6.45 -23.77
N SER A 262 3.07 7.21 -23.67
CA SER A 262 3.09 8.66 -23.62
C SER A 262 2.66 9.16 -22.24
N TYR A 263 3.43 10.08 -21.70
CA TYR A 263 3.20 10.73 -20.42
C TYR A 263 3.21 12.24 -20.58
N ASP A 264 2.33 12.90 -19.85
CA ASP A 264 2.24 14.38 -19.84
C ASP A 264 2.67 14.90 -18.47
N LEU A 265 3.57 15.90 -18.45
CA LEU A 265 3.89 16.68 -17.27
C LEU A 265 2.95 17.86 -17.18
N TYR A 266 2.16 17.92 -16.13
CA TYR A 266 1.23 19.00 -15.84
C TYR A 266 1.78 19.94 -14.74
N MET A 267 1.45 21.22 -14.89
CA MET A 267 1.43 22.17 -13.78
C MET A 267 0.01 22.68 -13.63
N GLY A 268 -0.69 22.26 -12.58
CA GLY A 268 -2.13 22.44 -12.48
C GLY A 268 -2.85 21.79 -13.67
N ASP A 269 -3.63 22.56 -14.40
CA ASP A 269 -4.36 22.09 -15.58
C ASP A 269 -3.59 22.26 -16.91
N ARG A 270 -2.37 22.80 -16.86
CA ARG A 270 -1.56 23.10 -18.04
C ARG A 270 -0.53 22.00 -18.29
N ILE A 271 -0.55 21.41 -19.47
CA ILE A 271 0.51 20.53 -19.94
C ILE A 271 1.74 21.37 -20.25
N LEU A 272 2.86 21.06 -19.60
CA LEU A 272 4.15 21.69 -19.86
C LEU A 272 4.93 20.93 -20.93
N PHE A 273 5.00 19.61 -20.78
CA PHE A 273 5.75 18.72 -21.64
C PHE A 273 5.00 17.41 -21.83
N THR A 274 5.18 16.80 -22.99
CA THR A 274 4.79 15.41 -23.27
C THR A 274 6.06 14.62 -23.53
N PHE A 275 6.19 13.45 -22.94
CA PHE A 275 7.32 12.54 -23.20
C PHE A 275 6.85 11.21 -23.75
N LEU A 276 7.72 10.57 -24.52
CA LEU A 276 7.61 9.16 -24.84
C LEU A 276 8.52 8.37 -23.90
N VAL A 277 7.99 7.30 -23.36
CA VAL A 277 8.74 6.31 -22.60
C VAL A 277 8.88 5.10 -23.50
N ASP A 278 10.07 4.93 -24.07
CA ASP A 278 10.40 3.89 -25.04
C ASP A 278 11.20 2.73 -24.44
N LYS A 279 11.49 2.81 -23.14
CA LYS A 279 12.14 1.76 -22.36
C LYS A 279 11.82 1.88 -20.87
N GLN A 280 12.15 0.85 -20.10
CA GLN A 280 11.97 0.84 -18.66
C GLN A 280 12.72 1.99 -17.98
N ILE A 281 12.03 2.74 -17.12
CA ILE A 281 12.65 3.81 -16.31
C ILE A 281 13.34 3.18 -15.10
N ALA A 282 14.67 3.21 -15.09
CA ALA A 282 15.49 2.57 -14.04
C ALA A 282 16.36 3.55 -13.24
N THR A 283 16.17 4.86 -13.40
CA THR A 283 16.96 5.90 -12.72
C THR A 283 16.14 6.72 -11.73
N ASN A 284 16.83 7.40 -10.81
CA ASN A 284 16.23 8.37 -9.89
C ASN A 284 16.10 9.79 -10.50
N ALA A 285 16.58 9.97 -11.73
CA ALA A 285 16.48 11.23 -12.45
C ALA A 285 15.64 11.06 -13.73
N ILE A 286 14.55 11.79 -13.83
CA ILE A 286 13.63 11.76 -14.99
C ILE A 286 13.82 13.03 -15.79
N TYR A 287 14.33 12.91 -17.00
CA TYR A 287 14.59 14.06 -17.86
C TYR A 287 13.30 14.57 -18.49
N VAL A 288 12.96 15.80 -18.18
CA VAL A 288 11.72 16.44 -18.63
C VAL A 288 11.94 17.50 -19.69
N ALA A 289 13.15 18.02 -19.82
CA ALA A 289 13.51 18.95 -20.85
C ALA A 289 15.00 18.86 -21.19
N ARG A 290 15.35 19.22 -22.42
CA ARG A 290 16.72 19.34 -22.91
C ARG A 290 16.84 20.65 -23.66
N THR A 291 17.88 21.42 -23.38
CA THR A 291 18.18 22.67 -24.06
C THR A 291 19.69 22.87 -24.18
N ASN A 292 20.14 23.66 -25.11
CA ASN A 292 21.52 24.11 -25.22
C ASN A 292 21.78 25.47 -24.57
N ASN A 293 20.80 26.01 -23.86
CA ASN A 293 20.86 27.32 -23.20
C ASN A 293 20.63 27.16 -21.70
N LEU A 294 21.64 27.50 -20.92
CA LEU A 294 21.57 27.45 -19.46
C LEU A 294 20.47 28.36 -18.88
N GLU A 295 20.26 29.55 -19.43
CA GLU A 295 19.21 30.47 -18.96
C GLU A 295 17.83 29.88 -19.19
N GLU A 296 17.61 29.20 -20.33
CA GLU A 296 16.37 28.49 -20.59
C GLU A 296 16.18 27.28 -19.64
N ALA A 297 17.25 26.49 -19.41
CA ALA A 297 17.23 25.41 -18.43
C ALA A 297 16.86 25.94 -17.03
N GLN A 298 17.48 27.02 -16.60
CA GLN A 298 17.18 27.64 -15.30
C GLN A 298 15.72 28.12 -15.23
N ARG A 299 15.20 28.73 -16.28
CA ARG A 299 13.81 29.16 -16.34
C ARG A 299 12.84 28.00 -16.19
N ILE A 300 13.16 26.85 -16.83
CA ILE A 300 12.34 25.64 -16.71
C ILE A 300 12.41 25.11 -15.27
N VAL A 301 13.61 25.04 -14.67
CA VAL A 301 13.76 24.62 -13.26
C VAL A 301 12.98 25.53 -12.33
N ASP A 302 13.07 26.85 -12.49
CA ASP A 302 12.36 27.82 -11.67
C ASP A 302 10.83 27.64 -11.78
N GLU A 303 10.32 27.40 -13.00
CA GLU A 303 8.91 27.12 -13.26
C GLU A 303 8.46 25.80 -12.60
N LEU A 304 9.21 24.73 -12.77
CA LEU A 304 8.89 23.42 -12.19
C LEU A 304 8.99 23.42 -10.67
N SER A 305 9.98 24.11 -10.11
CA SER A 305 10.19 24.23 -8.66
C SER A 305 9.03 24.95 -7.97
N GLN A 306 8.34 25.87 -8.65
CA GLN A 306 7.12 26.50 -8.13
C GLN A 306 6.02 25.48 -7.88
N GLY A 307 5.91 24.45 -8.71
CA GLY A 307 4.97 23.35 -8.52
C GLY A 307 5.33 22.38 -7.39
N LEU A 308 6.56 22.45 -6.87
CA LEU A 308 7.01 21.64 -5.72
C LEU A 308 6.83 22.37 -4.38
N MET A 309 6.69 23.69 -4.39
CA MET A 309 6.51 24.44 -3.14
C MET A 309 5.23 24.01 -2.43
N HIS A 310 5.38 23.62 -1.18
CA HIS A 310 4.37 23.04 -0.28
C HIS A 310 3.53 24.09 0.40
#